data_e3f4d40bcb7cfa843eaa8907fbe9e2da
#
_entry.id   e3f4d40bcb7cfa843eaa8907fbe9e2da
#
_cell.length_a   1.000
_cell.length_b   1.000
_cell.length_c   1.000
_cell.angle_alpha   90.00
_cell.angle_beta   90.00
_cell.angle_gamma   90.00
#
_symmetry.space_group_name_H-M   'P 1'
#
loop_
_entity.id
_entity.type
_entity.pdbx_description
1 polymer ?
#
loop_
_entity_poly.entity_id
_entity_poly.type
_entity_poly.pdbx_seq_one_letter_code
_entity_poly.pdbx_strand_id
1 'polypeptide(L)'
;MHSLAGRVALITGAGRMGGIGAAVALRLAQDSADIVVADLCAPPTDLPHAGNGQWEQLAAVAGEVQAQGARGLPLRVDISDAASVQAMVAQVREAFGRLDILVNNAGVAVGPAQVMDMADEAWRRTLEINATGTFLCCKYALPLMLEGALGGRVVNMASIAAERPKPFVSAYAASKAAVLALTRSLAQEVAAHGITVNAVLPGDVDTAMKQWGLQVEAQAMSRPYDDVVAATVARIPLGRLATPADVANLVAFLVSDEAEFITGQAYNITGGRELT
;
A
#
# COMPACT_ATOMS: atom_id res chain seq x y z
N MET A 1 -11.31 17.97 10.05
CA MET A 1 -11.17 17.23 8.78
C MET A 1 -10.29 18.07 7.88
N HIS A 2 -9.28 17.48 7.28
CA HIS A 2 -8.41 18.15 6.32
C HIS A 2 -9.12 18.22 4.98
N SER A 3 -9.19 19.37 4.33
CA SER A 3 -9.80 19.44 3.01
C SER A 3 -8.77 19.08 1.94
N LEU A 4 -9.05 18.03 1.17
CA LEU A 4 -8.31 17.65 -0.02
C LEU A 4 -9.05 18.04 -1.31
N ALA A 5 -9.99 18.97 -1.20
CA ALA A 5 -10.80 19.43 -2.33
C ALA A 5 -9.94 19.91 -3.50
N GLY A 6 -10.24 19.45 -4.70
CA GLY A 6 -9.49 19.75 -5.91
C GLY A 6 -8.17 18.99 -6.07
N ARG A 7 -7.82 18.07 -5.15
CA ARG A 7 -6.69 17.14 -5.28
C ARG A 7 -7.14 15.80 -5.86
N VAL A 8 -6.26 15.17 -6.63
CA VAL A 8 -6.44 13.85 -7.22
C VAL A 8 -5.49 12.87 -6.56
N ALA A 9 -6.02 11.78 -6.01
CA ALA A 9 -5.24 10.71 -5.38
C ALA A 9 -5.31 9.42 -6.20
N LEU A 10 -4.15 8.81 -6.47
CA LEU A 10 -4.00 7.49 -7.07
C LEU A 10 -3.57 6.49 -5.98
N ILE A 11 -4.37 5.44 -5.78
CA ILE A 11 -4.12 4.39 -4.80
C ILE A 11 -3.98 3.05 -5.53
N THR A 12 -2.81 2.41 -5.44
CA THR A 12 -2.59 1.06 -5.98
C THR A 12 -2.95 -0.03 -4.97
N GLY A 13 -3.34 -1.22 -5.44
CA GLY A 13 -3.71 -2.33 -4.57
C GLY A 13 -5.03 -2.12 -3.83
N ALA A 14 -6.01 -1.49 -4.48
CA ALA A 14 -7.32 -1.15 -3.90
C ALA A 14 -8.46 -2.10 -4.31
N GLY A 15 -8.16 -3.22 -4.98
CA GLY A 15 -9.14 -4.16 -5.52
C GLY A 15 -9.82 -5.08 -4.49
N ARG A 16 -9.80 -4.74 -3.19
CA ARG A 16 -10.47 -5.48 -2.11
C ARG A 16 -11.13 -4.51 -1.14
N MET A 17 -12.45 -4.61 -0.97
CA MET A 17 -13.23 -3.72 -0.08
C MET A 17 -12.73 -3.71 1.37
N GLY A 18 -12.30 -4.84 1.92
CA GLY A 18 -11.73 -4.94 3.28
C GLY A 18 -10.22 -4.70 3.35
N GLY A 19 -9.59 -4.18 2.29
CA GLY A 19 -8.15 -3.94 2.23
C GLY A 19 -7.75 -2.52 2.66
N ILE A 20 -6.45 -2.35 2.94
CA ILE A 20 -5.89 -1.03 3.28
C ILE A 20 -6.10 -0.04 2.14
N GLY A 21 -5.87 -0.43 0.87
CA GLY A 21 -6.02 0.46 -0.29
C GLY A 21 -7.44 1.00 -0.44
N ALA A 22 -8.45 0.15 -0.27
CA ALA A 22 -9.86 0.59 -0.29
C ALA A 22 -10.17 1.53 0.88
N ALA A 23 -9.71 1.21 2.10
CA ALA A 23 -9.91 2.08 3.26
C ALA A 23 -9.25 3.45 3.07
N VAL A 24 -8.05 3.51 2.48
CA VAL A 24 -7.37 4.77 2.12
C VAL A 24 -8.20 5.54 1.10
N ALA A 25 -8.66 4.89 0.02
CA ALA A 25 -9.45 5.53 -1.02
C ALA A 25 -10.71 6.20 -0.43
N LEU A 26 -11.48 5.44 0.38
CA LEU A 26 -12.70 5.95 1.02
C LEU A 26 -12.40 7.06 2.03
N ARG A 27 -11.31 6.95 2.78
CA ARG A 27 -10.92 7.96 3.76
C ARG A 27 -10.52 9.28 3.10
N LEU A 28 -9.76 9.24 1.99
CA LEU A 28 -9.39 10.46 1.25
C LEU A 28 -10.58 11.07 0.51
N ALA A 29 -11.53 10.26 0.04
CA ALA A 29 -12.79 10.76 -0.52
C ALA A 29 -13.63 11.53 0.52
N GLN A 30 -13.66 11.10 1.78
CA GLN A 30 -14.29 11.84 2.89
C GLN A 30 -13.68 13.24 3.09
N ASP A 31 -12.40 13.39 2.77
CA ASP A 31 -11.70 14.69 2.79
C ASP A 31 -11.83 15.44 1.45
N SER A 32 -12.74 14.99 0.55
CA SER A 32 -13.08 15.62 -0.74
C SER A 32 -12.01 15.49 -1.83
N ALA A 33 -11.11 14.52 -1.78
CA ALA A 33 -10.23 14.20 -2.89
C ALA A 33 -10.96 13.42 -3.98
N ASP A 34 -10.64 13.68 -5.25
CA ASP A 34 -10.97 12.79 -6.35
C ASP A 34 -10.04 11.57 -6.32
N ILE A 35 -10.58 10.39 -6.59
CA ILE A 35 -9.87 9.13 -6.33
C ILE A 35 -9.73 8.28 -7.59
N VAL A 36 -8.52 7.84 -7.86
CA VAL A 36 -8.23 6.73 -8.78
C VAL A 36 -7.84 5.52 -7.96
N VAL A 37 -8.57 4.44 -8.10
CA VAL A 37 -8.25 3.13 -7.49
C VAL A 37 -7.72 2.19 -8.55
N ALA A 38 -6.56 1.59 -8.31
CA ALA A 38 -5.91 0.72 -9.27
C ALA A 38 -5.50 -0.62 -8.65
N ASP A 39 -5.67 -1.71 -9.41
CA ASP A 39 -5.29 -3.06 -8.97
C ASP A 39 -5.05 -3.96 -10.20
N LEU A 40 -4.35 -5.07 -9.99
CA LEU A 40 -4.08 -6.05 -11.05
C LEU A 40 -5.37 -6.69 -11.56
N CYS A 41 -6.30 -7.03 -10.66
CA CYS A 41 -7.58 -7.68 -10.97
C CYS A 41 -7.43 -8.89 -11.90
N ALA A 42 -6.43 -9.72 -11.64
CA ALA A 42 -6.13 -10.94 -12.40
C ALA A 42 -6.46 -12.21 -11.60
N PRO A 43 -6.66 -13.36 -12.26
CA PRO A 43 -6.78 -14.63 -11.58
C PRO A 43 -5.59 -14.92 -10.65
N PRO A 44 -5.76 -15.77 -9.62
CA PRO A 44 -4.65 -16.23 -8.77
C PRO A 44 -3.54 -16.88 -9.61
N THR A 45 -2.30 -16.73 -9.16
CA THR A 45 -1.13 -17.43 -9.73
C THR A 45 -0.93 -18.78 -9.04
N ASP A 46 -0.10 -19.65 -9.64
CA ASP A 46 0.23 -20.96 -9.06
C ASP A 46 1.06 -20.88 -7.77
N LEU A 47 1.68 -19.72 -7.49
CA LEU A 47 2.44 -19.51 -6.27
C LEU A 47 1.52 -19.14 -5.10
N PRO A 48 1.70 -19.78 -3.92
CA PRO A 48 0.89 -19.50 -2.73
C PRO A 48 0.96 -18.01 -2.33
N HIS A 49 -0.18 -17.35 -2.30
CA HIS A 49 -0.35 -15.98 -1.81
C HIS A 49 -1.82 -15.72 -1.43
N ALA A 50 -2.11 -14.57 -0.83
CA ALA A 50 -3.47 -14.21 -0.39
C ALA A 50 -4.48 -13.95 -1.53
N GLY A 51 -4.12 -14.21 -2.79
CA GLY A 51 -4.91 -13.94 -3.99
C GLY A 51 -4.77 -12.49 -4.47
N ASN A 52 -5.39 -12.19 -5.60
CA ASN A 52 -5.42 -10.84 -6.21
C ASN A 52 -6.72 -10.11 -5.88
N GLY A 53 -6.76 -8.80 -6.11
CA GLY A 53 -7.99 -8.03 -6.16
C GLY A 53 -8.91 -8.51 -7.29
N GLN A 54 -10.18 -8.13 -7.21
CA GLN A 54 -11.20 -8.45 -8.22
C GLN A 54 -11.76 -7.17 -8.81
N TRP A 55 -12.06 -7.19 -10.11
CA TRP A 55 -12.56 -6.03 -10.82
C TRP A 55 -13.87 -5.49 -10.22
N GLU A 56 -14.78 -6.39 -9.88
CA GLU A 56 -16.07 -6.03 -9.30
C GLU A 56 -15.91 -5.31 -7.96
N GLN A 57 -14.95 -5.74 -7.14
CA GLN A 57 -14.63 -5.08 -5.87
C GLN A 57 -13.94 -3.73 -6.10
N LEU A 58 -13.01 -3.63 -7.08
CA LEU A 58 -12.37 -2.37 -7.44
C LEU A 58 -13.40 -1.34 -7.94
N ALA A 59 -14.30 -1.76 -8.80
CA ALA A 59 -15.40 -0.93 -9.29
C ALA A 59 -16.35 -0.52 -8.15
N ALA A 60 -16.62 -1.41 -7.19
CA ALA A 60 -17.42 -1.10 -6.02
C ALA A 60 -16.75 -0.03 -5.14
N VAL A 61 -15.42 -0.11 -4.91
CA VAL A 61 -14.69 0.95 -4.19
C VAL A 61 -14.83 2.30 -4.90
N ALA A 62 -14.70 2.34 -6.22
CA ALA A 62 -14.90 3.58 -6.98
C ALA A 62 -16.35 4.09 -6.87
N GLY A 63 -17.33 3.20 -6.85
CA GLY A 63 -18.75 3.53 -6.63
C GLY A 63 -19.01 4.13 -5.23
N GLU A 64 -18.40 3.58 -4.19
CA GLU A 64 -18.49 4.12 -2.83
C GLU A 64 -17.84 5.52 -2.72
N VAL A 65 -16.73 5.75 -3.43
CA VAL A 65 -16.11 7.08 -3.55
C VAL A 65 -17.11 8.06 -4.20
N GLN A 66 -17.78 7.65 -5.28
CA GLN A 66 -18.78 8.48 -5.97
C GLN A 66 -20.00 8.77 -5.09
N ALA A 67 -20.42 7.81 -4.27
CA ALA A 67 -21.52 8.00 -3.31
C ALA A 67 -21.19 9.05 -2.23
N GLN A 68 -19.91 9.34 -1.99
CA GLN A 68 -19.45 10.42 -1.10
C GLN A 68 -19.31 11.79 -1.81
N GLY A 69 -19.65 11.87 -3.11
CA GLY A 69 -19.61 13.10 -3.89
C GLY A 69 -18.29 13.41 -4.59
N ALA A 70 -17.28 12.54 -4.46
CA ALA A 70 -16.00 12.65 -5.17
C ALA A 70 -16.05 11.91 -6.52
N ARG A 71 -15.13 12.22 -7.43
CA ARG A 71 -14.96 11.43 -8.66
C ARG A 71 -14.18 10.15 -8.32
N GLY A 72 -14.69 9.00 -8.74
CA GLY A 72 -14.06 7.68 -8.56
C GLY A 72 -13.75 7.04 -9.92
N LEU A 73 -12.49 6.68 -10.18
CA LEU A 73 -12.04 6.01 -11.41
C LEU A 73 -11.34 4.69 -11.09
N PRO A 74 -11.92 3.52 -11.46
CA PRO A 74 -11.24 2.25 -11.32
C PRO A 74 -10.36 1.95 -12.54
N LEU A 75 -9.10 1.51 -12.32
CA LEU A 75 -8.15 1.15 -13.38
C LEU A 75 -7.51 -0.22 -13.10
N ARG A 76 -7.28 -0.99 -14.17
CA ARG A 76 -6.41 -2.17 -14.07
C ARG A 76 -4.96 -1.77 -14.27
N VAL A 77 -4.06 -2.34 -13.43
CA VAL A 77 -2.62 -2.13 -13.55
C VAL A 77 -1.85 -3.33 -13.03
N ASP A 78 -0.89 -3.80 -13.79
CA ASP A 78 0.24 -4.58 -13.26
C ASP A 78 1.37 -3.61 -12.93
N ILE A 79 1.61 -3.36 -11.65
CA ILE A 79 2.66 -2.41 -11.23
C ILE A 79 4.07 -2.92 -11.52
N SER A 80 4.24 -4.23 -11.76
CA SER A 80 5.53 -4.82 -12.17
C SER A 80 5.84 -4.62 -13.65
N ASP A 81 4.86 -4.20 -14.47
CA ASP A 81 5.03 -3.88 -15.88
C ASP A 81 5.07 -2.36 -16.12
N ALA A 82 6.19 -1.88 -16.63
CA ALA A 82 6.40 -0.47 -16.91
C ALA A 82 5.39 0.11 -17.92
N ALA A 83 5.00 -0.65 -18.95
CA ALA A 83 4.02 -0.21 -19.94
C ALA A 83 2.62 -0.08 -19.34
N SER A 84 2.24 -1.03 -18.47
CA SER A 84 0.97 -0.98 -17.73
C SER A 84 0.90 0.23 -16.80
N VAL A 85 1.99 0.55 -16.08
CA VAL A 85 2.06 1.74 -15.21
C VAL A 85 1.98 3.03 -16.00
N GLN A 86 2.68 3.13 -17.14
CA GLN A 86 2.59 4.29 -18.04
C GLN A 86 1.17 4.49 -18.56
N ALA A 87 0.51 3.42 -19.00
CA ALA A 87 -0.88 3.47 -19.47
C ALA A 87 -1.84 3.92 -18.36
N MET A 88 -1.65 3.46 -17.12
CA MET A 88 -2.43 3.92 -15.95
C MET A 88 -2.26 5.42 -15.74
N VAL A 89 -1.03 5.93 -15.72
CA VAL A 89 -0.76 7.37 -15.52
C VAL A 89 -1.32 8.22 -16.67
N ALA A 90 -1.27 7.73 -17.91
CA ALA A 90 -1.88 8.40 -19.05
C ALA A 90 -3.40 8.53 -18.89
N GLN A 91 -4.09 7.48 -18.41
CA GLN A 91 -5.53 7.54 -18.12
C GLN A 91 -5.86 8.50 -16.97
N VAL A 92 -5.01 8.57 -15.93
CA VAL A 92 -5.16 9.59 -14.86
C VAL A 92 -5.05 11.00 -15.45
N ARG A 93 -4.05 11.24 -16.29
CA ARG A 93 -3.87 12.53 -16.98
C ARG A 93 -5.09 12.89 -17.85
N GLU A 94 -5.58 11.96 -18.63
CA GLU A 94 -6.75 12.17 -19.48
C GLU A 94 -8.01 12.50 -18.68
N ALA A 95 -8.26 11.77 -17.58
CA ALA A 95 -9.47 11.92 -16.80
C ALA A 95 -9.46 13.16 -15.89
N PHE A 96 -8.31 13.52 -15.33
CA PHE A 96 -8.21 14.53 -14.27
C PHE A 96 -7.28 15.71 -14.61
N GLY A 97 -6.37 15.57 -15.57
CA GLY A 97 -5.40 16.59 -15.95
C GLY A 97 -4.27 16.79 -14.92
N ARG A 98 -4.32 16.12 -13.77
CA ARG A 98 -3.37 16.28 -12.65
C ARG A 98 -3.28 15.04 -11.78
N LEU A 99 -2.23 14.96 -10.97
CA LEU A 99 -2.07 14.01 -9.88
C LEU A 99 -1.38 14.71 -8.72
N ASP A 100 -1.97 14.66 -7.53
CA ASP A 100 -1.45 15.34 -6.33
C ASP A 100 -0.97 14.37 -5.26
N ILE A 101 -1.59 13.20 -5.19
CA ILE A 101 -1.34 12.20 -4.15
C ILE A 101 -1.13 10.84 -4.80
N LEU A 102 0.00 10.19 -4.48
CA LEU A 102 0.29 8.81 -4.88
C LEU A 102 0.40 7.95 -3.63
N VAL A 103 -0.45 6.93 -3.50
CA VAL A 103 -0.34 5.93 -2.44
C VAL A 103 0.04 4.58 -3.05
N ASN A 104 1.29 4.21 -2.91
CA ASN A 104 1.81 2.91 -3.35
C ASN A 104 1.49 1.85 -2.29
N ASN A 105 0.30 1.28 -2.38
CA ASN A 105 -0.18 0.28 -1.42
C ASN A 105 -0.13 -1.16 -1.98
N ALA A 106 -0.14 -1.35 -3.29
CA ALA A 106 -0.06 -2.68 -3.89
C ALA A 106 1.18 -3.45 -3.39
N GLY A 107 0.99 -4.72 -3.07
CA GLY A 107 2.06 -5.58 -2.60
C GLY A 107 1.60 -6.99 -2.27
N VAL A 108 2.53 -7.93 -2.29
CA VAL A 108 2.30 -9.36 -2.07
C VAL A 108 3.35 -9.96 -1.14
N ALA A 109 3.01 -11.08 -0.52
CA ALA A 109 3.94 -12.03 0.07
C ALA A 109 3.73 -13.37 -0.65
N VAL A 110 4.69 -13.77 -1.47
CA VAL A 110 4.58 -14.97 -2.32
C VAL A 110 5.48 -16.07 -1.76
N GLY A 111 4.95 -17.29 -1.66
CA GLY A 111 5.70 -18.50 -1.33
C GLY A 111 6.57 -18.38 -0.07
N PRO A 112 6.00 -18.04 1.11
CA PRO A 112 6.79 -17.90 2.34
C PRO A 112 7.44 -19.24 2.70
N ALA A 113 8.77 -19.22 2.91
CA ALA A 113 9.58 -20.41 3.21
C ALA A 113 10.86 -20.01 3.93
N GLN A 114 11.57 -20.99 4.52
CA GLN A 114 12.94 -20.79 4.94
C GLN A 114 13.81 -20.44 3.73
N VAL A 115 14.87 -19.67 3.92
CA VAL A 115 15.71 -19.20 2.80
C VAL A 115 16.25 -20.36 1.96
N MET A 116 16.63 -21.49 2.61
CA MET A 116 17.16 -22.67 1.91
C MET A 116 16.10 -23.40 1.05
N ASP A 117 14.83 -23.23 1.37
CA ASP A 117 13.71 -23.91 0.72
C ASP A 117 12.86 -22.96 -0.15
N MET A 118 13.19 -21.66 -0.15
CA MET A 118 12.45 -20.66 -0.89
C MET A 118 12.69 -20.83 -2.39
N ALA A 119 11.61 -20.93 -3.17
CA ALA A 119 11.70 -20.94 -4.62
C ALA A 119 12.27 -19.58 -5.12
N ASP A 120 13.25 -19.63 -6.02
CA ASP A 120 13.84 -18.44 -6.65
C ASP A 120 12.78 -17.53 -7.27
N GLU A 121 11.74 -18.10 -7.83
CA GLU A 121 10.63 -17.36 -8.44
C GLU A 121 9.81 -16.61 -7.39
N ALA A 122 9.56 -17.18 -6.21
CA ALA A 122 8.88 -16.52 -5.11
C ALA A 122 9.65 -15.28 -4.63
N TRP A 123 10.98 -15.40 -4.52
CA TRP A 123 11.88 -14.29 -4.22
C TRP A 123 11.78 -13.20 -5.29
N ARG A 124 12.04 -13.55 -6.58
CA ARG A 124 12.02 -12.59 -7.69
C ARG A 124 10.68 -11.89 -7.79
N ARG A 125 9.56 -12.62 -7.76
CA ARG A 125 8.21 -12.08 -7.91
C ARG A 125 7.84 -11.13 -6.76
N THR A 126 8.25 -11.45 -5.54
CA THR A 126 8.00 -10.58 -4.38
C THR A 126 8.76 -9.24 -4.51
N LEU A 127 10.04 -9.26 -4.91
CA LEU A 127 10.81 -8.04 -5.12
C LEU A 127 10.29 -7.24 -6.33
N GLU A 128 9.97 -7.91 -7.41
CA GLU A 128 9.46 -7.30 -8.63
C GLU A 128 8.18 -6.51 -8.37
N ILE A 129 7.22 -7.11 -7.67
CA ILE A 129 5.97 -6.42 -7.36
C ILE A 129 6.19 -5.34 -6.30
N ASN A 130 6.78 -5.68 -5.14
CA ASN A 130 6.78 -4.77 -4.00
C ASN A 130 7.81 -3.64 -4.15
N ALA A 131 9.01 -3.93 -4.63
CA ALA A 131 10.10 -2.94 -4.74
C ALA A 131 10.11 -2.28 -6.12
N THR A 132 10.25 -3.07 -7.20
CA THR A 132 10.29 -2.54 -8.56
C THR A 132 8.97 -1.89 -8.95
N GLY A 133 7.83 -2.49 -8.60
CA GLY A 133 6.51 -1.91 -8.88
C GLY A 133 6.30 -0.56 -8.18
N THR A 134 6.70 -0.43 -6.90
CA THR A 134 6.66 0.86 -6.19
C THR A 134 7.55 1.90 -6.89
N PHE A 135 8.76 1.51 -7.29
CA PHE A 135 9.66 2.38 -8.05
C PHE A 135 9.04 2.81 -9.39
N LEU A 136 8.46 1.90 -10.16
CA LEU A 136 7.83 2.22 -11.44
C LEU A 136 6.64 3.19 -11.27
N CYS A 137 5.80 2.97 -10.26
CA CYS A 137 4.71 3.89 -9.96
C CYS A 137 5.24 5.30 -9.62
N CYS A 138 6.26 5.42 -8.76
CA CYS A 138 6.90 6.71 -8.47
C CYS A 138 7.48 7.32 -9.75
N LYS A 139 8.28 6.58 -10.50
CA LYS A 139 8.98 7.05 -11.71
C LYS A 139 8.03 7.66 -12.73
N TYR A 140 6.90 7.01 -13.00
CA TYR A 140 5.99 7.44 -14.06
C TYR A 140 4.89 8.40 -13.57
N ALA A 141 4.55 8.41 -12.28
CA ALA A 141 3.60 9.34 -11.72
C ALA A 141 4.22 10.73 -11.42
N LEU A 142 5.48 10.77 -10.98
CA LEU A 142 6.16 12.02 -10.60
C LEU A 142 6.16 13.12 -11.69
N PRO A 143 6.39 12.84 -12.98
CA PRO A 143 6.30 13.88 -14.00
C PRO A 143 4.94 14.59 -14.02
N LEU A 144 3.83 13.85 -13.86
CA LEU A 144 2.49 14.43 -13.77
C LEU A 144 2.29 15.20 -12.47
N MET A 145 2.86 14.74 -11.36
CA MET A 145 2.80 15.46 -10.07
C MET A 145 3.60 16.76 -10.11
N LEU A 146 4.74 16.80 -10.81
CA LEU A 146 5.59 17.98 -10.96
C LEU A 146 4.96 19.10 -11.82
N GLU A 147 4.01 18.76 -12.68
CA GLU A 147 3.22 19.74 -13.44
C GLU A 147 2.19 20.47 -12.56
N GLY A 148 1.89 19.91 -11.38
CA GLY A 148 0.97 20.51 -10.42
C GLY A 148 1.62 21.67 -9.64
N ALA A 149 0.87 22.77 -9.46
CA ALA A 149 1.37 23.95 -8.73
C ALA A 149 1.29 23.85 -7.19
N LEU A 150 0.68 22.77 -6.66
CA LEU A 150 0.33 22.66 -5.23
C LEU A 150 1.31 21.80 -4.42
N GLY A 151 2.44 21.41 -5.02
CA GLY A 151 3.27 20.35 -4.43
C GLY A 151 2.55 18.99 -4.49
N GLY A 152 3.18 17.93 -3.99
CA GLY A 152 2.62 16.59 -4.05
C GLY A 152 2.84 15.80 -2.76
N ARG A 153 2.15 14.66 -2.65
CA ARG A 153 2.27 13.74 -1.52
C ARG A 153 2.44 12.32 -2.02
N VAL A 154 3.52 11.67 -1.64
CA VAL A 154 3.75 10.24 -1.92
C VAL A 154 3.78 9.49 -0.61
N VAL A 155 2.95 8.46 -0.49
CA VAL A 155 2.97 7.53 0.65
C VAL A 155 3.25 6.13 0.14
N ASN A 156 4.35 5.55 0.59
CA ASN A 156 4.76 4.20 0.25
C ASN A 156 4.38 3.24 1.38
N MET A 157 3.59 2.21 1.06
CA MET A 157 3.22 1.19 2.03
C MET A 157 4.37 0.19 2.19
N ALA A 158 5.18 0.40 3.23
CA ALA A 158 6.19 -0.57 3.64
C ALA A 158 5.57 -1.65 4.56
N SER A 159 6.24 -2.04 5.59
CA SER A 159 5.78 -2.98 6.63
C SER A 159 6.76 -2.93 7.80
N ILE A 160 6.29 -3.25 8.99
CA ILE A 160 7.17 -3.53 10.13
C ILE A 160 8.22 -4.61 9.81
N ALA A 161 7.92 -5.52 8.89
CA ALA A 161 8.86 -6.54 8.43
C ALA A 161 10.14 -5.95 7.79
N ALA A 162 10.12 -4.70 7.33
CA ALA A 162 11.31 -4.00 6.82
C ALA A 162 12.35 -3.73 7.91
N GLU A 163 11.92 -3.55 9.16
CA GLU A 163 12.76 -3.24 10.32
C GLU A 163 12.89 -4.42 11.29
N ARG A 164 11.85 -5.23 11.37
CA ARG A 164 11.76 -6.40 12.27
C ARG A 164 11.36 -7.65 11.46
N PRO A 165 12.27 -8.16 10.62
CA PRO A 165 12.01 -9.33 9.80
C PRO A 165 11.74 -10.57 10.66
N LYS A 166 10.88 -11.45 10.15
CA LYS A 166 10.56 -12.73 10.77
C LYS A 166 11.06 -13.88 9.88
N PRO A 167 11.28 -15.08 10.46
CA PRO A 167 11.47 -16.28 9.65
C PRO A 167 10.38 -16.47 8.60
N PHE A 168 10.69 -17.15 7.53
CA PHE A 168 9.83 -17.52 6.40
C PHE A 168 9.40 -16.38 5.45
N VAL A 169 9.66 -15.11 5.79
CA VAL A 169 9.22 -13.96 4.97
C VAL A 169 10.39 -13.09 4.51
N SER A 170 11.57 -13.69 4.29
CA SER A 170 12.79 -12.95 3.91
C SER A 170 12.64 -12.13 2.63
N ALA A 171 12.03 -12.66 1.57
CA ALA A 171 11.77 -11.93 0.34
C ALA A 171 10.85 -10.71 0.57
N TYR A 172 9.79 -10.90 1.34
CA TYR A 172 8.88 -9.82 1.70
C TYR A 172 9.59 -8.73 2.52
N ALA A 173 10.34 -9.12 3.55
CA ALA A 173 11.10 -8.19 4.38
C ALA A 173 12.12 -7.40 3.57
N ALA A 174 12.91 -8.06 2.72
CA ALA A 174 13.86 -7.42 1.82
C ALA A 174 13.19 -6.43 0.87
N SER A 175 12.03 -6.82 0.26
CA SER A 175 11.29 -5.94 -0.62
C SER A 175 10.77 -4.69 0.09
N LYS A 176 10.29 -4.82 1.33
CA LYS A 176 9.78 -3.69 2.12
C LYS A 176 10.91 -2.80 2.67
N ALA A 177 12.10 -3.36 2.95
CA ALA A 177 13.29 -2.58 3.25
C ALA A 177 13.76 -1.75 2.03
N ALA A 178 13.68 -2.31 0.81
CA ALA A 178 13.95 -1.57 -0.41
C ALA A 178 12.98 -0.38 -0.60
N VAL A 179 11.70 -0.53 -0.26
CA VAL A 179 10.71 0.56 -0.27
C VAL A 179 11.09 1.69 0.69
N LEU A 180 11.65 1.38 1.89
CA LEU A 180 12.13 2.39 2.83
C LEU A 180 13.32 3.16 2.26
N ALA A 181 14.28 2.46 1.66
CA ALA A 181 15.44 3.10 1.04
C ALA A 181 15.02 4.01 -0.11
N LEU A 182 14.11 3.54 -0.99
CA LEU A 182 13.52 4.34 -2.07
C LEU A 182 12.82 5.59 -1.52
N THR A 183 12.01 5.46 -0.48
CA THR A 183 11.30 6.56 0.16
C THR A 183 12.25 7.67 0.59
N ARG A 184 13.35 7.31 1.26
CA ARG A 184 14.34 8.28 1.78
C ARG A 184 15.14 8.96 0.68
N SER A 185 15.51 8.23 -0.37
CA SER A 185 16.20 8.80 -1.53
C SER A 185 15.29 9.76 -2.29
N LEU A 186 14.10 9.28 -2.66
CA LEU A 186 13.14 10.05 -3.42
C LEU A 186 12.69 11.33 -2.69
N ALA A 187 12.53 11.29 -1.37
CA ALA A 187 12.18 12.45 -0.56
C ALA A 187 13.18 13.60 -0.76
N GLN A 188 14.48 13.31 -0.86
CA GLN A 188 15.52 14.31 -1.09
C GLN A 188 15.49 14.83 -2.52
N GLU A 189 15.21 13.96 -3.50
CA GLU A 189 15.19 14.33 -4.93
C GLU A 189 14.07 15.31 -5.27
N VAL A 190 12.89 15.17 -4.61
CA VAL A 190 11.69 15.93 -4.98
C VAL A 190 11.31 17.04 -3.98
N ALA A 191 12.03 17.18 -2.87
CA ALA A 191 11.72 18.16 -1.83
C ALA A 191 11.70 19.61 -2.35
N ALA A 192 12.61 19.95 -3.26
CA ALA A 192 12.67 21.29 -3.88
C ALA A 192 11.42 21.64 -4.70
N HIS A 193 10.60 20.64 -5.06
CA HIS A 193 9.35 20.82 -5.77
C HIS A 193 8.12 20.82 -4.85
N GLY A 194 8.31 20.85 -3.52
CA GLY A 194 7.22 20.81 -2.55
C GLY A 194 6.53 19.45 -2.44
N ILE A 195 7.16 18.38 -2.96
CA ILE A 195 6.63 17.01 -2.86
C ILE A 195 7.22 16.34 -1.63
N THR A 196 6.35 15.83 -0.73
CA THR A 196 6.79 15.00 0.39
C THR A 196 6.65 13.52 0.05
N VAL A 197 7.58 12.70 0.53
CA VAL A 197 7.58 11.24 0.34
C VAL A 197 7.81 10.57 1.68
N ASN A 198 6.82 9.81 2.16
CA ASN A 198 6.89 9.13 3.45
C ASN A 198 6.49 7.66 3.32
N ALA A 199 6.91 6.85 4.27
CA ALA A 199 6.52 5.45 4.37
C ALA A 199 5.63 5.20 5.58
N VAL A 200 4.64 4.33 5.43
CA VAL A 200 3.85 3.76 6.53
C VAL A 200 4.26 2.31 6.70
N LEU A 201 4.49 1.88 7.94
CA LEU A 201 4.90 0.54 8.31
C LEU A 201 3.82 -0.12 9.18
N PRO A 202 2.79 -0.70 8.55
CA PRO A 202 1.78 -1.42 9.31
C PRO A 202 2.37 -2.66 10.00
N GLY A 203 1.87 -2.94 11.20
CA GLY A 203 2.05 -4.20 11.88
C GLY A 203 1.03 -5.24 11.44
N ASP A 204 0.34 -5.84 12.41
CA ASP A 204 -0.70 -6.84 12.16
C ASP A 204 -2.06 -6.14 11.91
N VAL A 205 -2.42 -5.96 10.64
CA VAL A 205 -3.68 -5.35 10.19
C VAL A 205 -4.65 -6.46 9.76
N ASP A 206 -5.89 -6.42 10.22
CA ASP A 206 -6.94 -7.39 9.87
C ASP A 206 -7.34 -7.23 8.39
N THR A 207 -6.70 -8.01 7.55
CA THR A 207 -6.89 -8.07 6.10
C THR A 207 -6.81 -9.52 5.61
N ALA A 208 -7.31 -9.78 4.40
CA ALA A 208 -7.20 -11.11 3.78
C ALA A 208 -5.74 -11.62 3.72
N MET A 209 -4.76 -10.73 3.48
CA MET A 209 -3.35 -11.09 3.50
C MET A 209 -2.90 -11.55 4.89
N LYS A 210 -3.32 -10.87 5.95
CA LYS A 210 -2.98 -11.25 7.33
C LYS A 210 -3.68 -12.54 7.73
N GLN A 211 -4.95 -12.69 7.41
CA GLN A 211 -5.72 -13.91 7.69
C GLN A 211 -5.08 -15.12 7.00
N TRP A 212 -4.72 -14.99 5.71
CA TRP A 212 -3.97 -16.02 4.99
C TRP A 212 -2.63 -16.33 5.67
N GLY A 213 -1.85 -15.32 6.05
CA GLY A 213 -0.58 -15.52 6.75
C GLY A 213 -0.74 -16.27 8.08
N LEU A 214 -1.78 -15.96 8.86
CA LEU A 214 -2.09 -16.66 10.11
C LEU A 214 -2.53 -18.11 9.87
N GLN A 215 -3.25 -18.40 8.77
CA GLN A 215 -3.59 -19.78 8.37
C GLN A 215 -2.33 -20.59 8.02
N VAL A 216 -1.41 -20.00 7.24
CA VAL A 216 -0.11 -20.63 6.92
C VAL A 216 0.69 -20.91 8.19
N GLU A 217 0.77 -19.93 9.11
CA GLU A 217 1.45 -20.09 10.41
C GLU A 217 0.82 -21.20 11.25
N ALA A 218 -0.50 -21.26 11.33
CA ALA A 218 -1.24 -22.29 12.06
C ALA A 218 -0.95 -23.71 11.50
N GLN A 219 -0.94 -23.85 10.18
CA GLN A 219 -0.60 -25.12 9.51
C GLN A 219 0.86 -25.53 9.77
N ALA A 220 1.80 -24.59 9.60
CA ALA A 220 3.23 -24.87 9.81
C ALA A 220 3.55 -25.26 11.25
N MET A 221 2.83 -24.70 12.23
CA MET A 221 3.02 -24.98 13.66
C MET A 221 2.13 -26.13 14.18
N SER A 222 1.25 -26.70 13.34
CA SER A 222 0.24 -27.69 13.76
C SER A 222 -0.59 -27.21 14.97
N ARG A 223 -1.01 -25.92 14.94
CA ARG A 223 -1.79 -25.27 15.98
C ARG A 223 -3.17 -24.85 15.46
N PRO A 224 -4.22 -24.81 16.32
CA PRO A 224 -5.48 -24.20 15.96
C PRO A 224 -5.33 -22.75 15.50
N TYR A 225 -6.08 -22.34 14.48
CA TYR A 225 -6.06 -20.96 13.96
C TYR A 225 -6.34 -19.91 15.02
N ASP A 226 -7.35 -20.14 15.85
CA ASP A 226 -7.77 -19.21 16.92
C ASP A 226 -6.66 -19.00 17.97
N ASP A 227 -5.87 -20.05 18.27
CA ASP A 227 -4.74 -19.93 19.19
C ASP A 227 -3.62 -19.06 18.60
N VAL A 228 -3.39 -19.14 17.28
CA VAL A 228 -2.39 -18.32 16.58
C VAL A 228 -2.86 -16.86 16.52
N VAL A 229 -4.15 -16.63 16.27
CA VAL A 229 -4.75 -15.29 16.34
C VAL A 229 -4.63 -14.71 17.75
N ALA A 230 -5.02 -15.44 18.79
CA ALA A 230 -4.93 -15.01 20.17
C ALA A 230 -3.47 -14.68 20.57
N ALA A 231 -2.51 -15.55 20.22
CA ALA A 231 -1.10 -15.32 20.47
C ALA A 231 -0.55 -14.10 19.71
N THR A 232 -1.09 -13.78 18.55
CA THR A 232 -0.73 -12.59 17.78
C THR A 232 -1.25 -11.33 18.47
N VAL A 233 -2.53 -11.34 18.88
CA VAL A 233 -3.17 -10.22 19.59
C VAL A 233 -2.51 -9.97 20.94
N ALA A 234 -2.15 -11.00 21.68
CA ALA A 234 -1.48 -10.89 23.00
C ALA A 234 -0.12 -10.15 22.93
N ARG A 235 0.50 -10.09 21.75
CA ARG A 235 1.76 -9.33 21.53
C ARG A 235 1.53 -7.86 21.21
N ILE A 236 0.29 -7.43 21.02
CA ILE A 236 -0.06 -6.05 20.69
C ILE A 236 -0.57 -5.35 21.96
N PRO A 237 0.15 -4.35 22.50
CA PRO A 237 -0.28 -3.66 23.73
C PRO A 237 -1.68 -3.07 23.67
N LEU A 238 -2.15 -2.59 22.51
CA LEU A 238 -3.53 -2.13 22.33
C LEU A 238 -4.57 -3.26 22.29
N GLY A 239 -4.19 -4.52 22.43
CA GLY A 239 -5.08 -5.68 22.61
C GLY A 239 -5.92 -6.07 21.40
N ARG A 240 -5.60 -5.60 20.19
CA ARG A 240 -6.30 -5.94 18.95
C ARG A 240 -5.41 -5.85 17.72
N LEU A 241 -5.81 -6.50 16.65
CA LEU A 241 -5.25 -6.20 15.32
C LEU A 241 -5.63 -4.77 14.93
N ALA A 242 -4.78 -4.11 14.16
CA ALA A 242 -5.16 -2.85 13.51
C ALA A 242 -6.25 -3.12 12.46
N THR A 243 -7.13 -2.16 12.27
CA THR A 243 -8.07 -2.16 11.14
C THR A 243 -7.45 -1.45 9.93
N PRO A 244 -7.91 -1.71 8.70
CA PRO A 244 -7.54 -0.90 7.54
C PRO A 244 -7.77 0.61 7.75
N ALA A 245 -8.81 0.99 8.50
CA ALA A 245 -9.10 2.38 8.84
C ALA A 245 -8.02 3.02 9.74
N ASP A 246 -7.42 2.27 10.68
CA ASP A 246 -6.31 2.79 11.48
C ASP A 246 -5.15 3.25 10.56
N VAL A 247 -4.82 2.44 9.54
CA VAL A 247 -3.77 2.77 8.56
C VAL A 247 -4.19 3.94 7.67
N ALA A 248 -5.44 3.94 7.19
CA ALA A 248 -5.97 4.99 6.33
C ALA A 248 -5.96 6.38 7.00
N ASN A 249 -6.22 6.45 8.31
CA ASN A 249 -6.15 7.69 9.07
C ASN A 249 -4.73 8.28 9.12
N LEU A 250 -3.70 7.45 9.28
CA LEU A 250 -2.31 7.91 9.22
C LEU A 250 -1.94 8.39 7.81
N VAL A 251 -2.38 7.67 6.78
CA VAL A 251 -2.17 8.09 5.38
C VAL A 251 -2.85 9.45 5.14
N ALA A 252 -4.10 9.63 5.58
CA ALA A 252 -4.83 10.88 5.42
C ALA A 252 -4.10 12.07 6.09
N PHE A 253 -3.52 11.86 7.28
CA PHE A 253 -2.67 12.87 7.93
C PHE A 253 -1.43 13.17 7.07
N LEU A 254 -0.69 12.16 6.62
CA LEU A 254 0.55 12.34 5.86
C LEU A 254 0.36 13.03 4.50
N VAL A 255 -0.84 12.93 3.90
CA VAL A 255 -1.14 13.62 2.64
C VAL A 255 -1.81 14.98 2.83
N SER A 256 -2.12 15.38 4.06
CA SER A 256 -2.68 16.67 4.40
C SER A 256 -1.62 17.78 4.42
N ASP A 257 -2.07 19.04 4.50
CA ASP A 257 -1.19 20.18 4.65
C ASP A 257 -0.55 20.27 6.05
N GLU A 258 -1.16 19.61 7.07
CA GLU A 258 -0.57 19.54 8.41
C GLU A 258 0.74 18.76 8.46
N ALA A 259 0.99 17.89 7.45
CA ALA A 259 2.21 17.10 7.31
C ALA A 259 3.21 17.71 6.30
N GLU A 260 3.07 18.97 5.91
CA GLU A 260 3.89 19.58 4.84
C GLU A 260 5.39 19.61 5.14
N PHE A 261 5.78 19.60 6.42
CA PHE A 261 7.18 19.59 6.86
C PHE A 261 7.70 18.18 7.18
N ILE A 262 6.92 17.14 6.82
CA ILE A 262 7.27 15.74 7.08
C ILE A 262 7.62 15.07 5.75
N THR A 263 8.90 14.73 5.55
CA THR A 263 9.37 13.99 4.37
C THR A 263 10.53 13.06 4.72
N GLY A 264 10.67 11.95 3.99
CA GLY A 264 11.70 10.93 4.18
C GLY A 264 11.49 10.06 5.44
N GLN A 265 10.34 10.17 6.10
CA GLN A 265 10.08 9.48 7.36
C GLN A 265 9.39 8.14 7.15
N ALA A 266 9.56 7.27 8.16
CA ALA A 266 8.95 5.95 8.23
C ALA A 266 8.14 5.85 9.54
N TYR A 267 6.82 5.65 9.41
CA TYR A 267 5.92 5.66 10.56
C TYR A 267 5.39 4.26 10.84
N ASN A 268 5.75 3.73 12.01
CA ASN A 268 5.20 2.48 12.51
C ASN A 268 3.76 2.65 12.98
N ILE A 269 2.86 1.75 12.57
CA ILE A 269 1.49 1.65 13.07
C ILE A 269 1.24 0.21 13.53
N THR A 270 1.65 -0.09 14.77
CA THR A 270 1.79 -1.45 15.29
C THR A 270 1.00 -1.70 16.58
N GLY A 271 0.29 -0.69 17.10
CA GLY A 271 -0.43 -0.77 18.37
C GLY A 271 0.48 -0.95 19.59
N GLY A 272 1.74 -0.47 19.50
CA GLY A 272 2.75 -0.58 20.54
C GLY A 272 3.55 -1.88 20.51
N ARG A 273 3.30 -2.77 19.54
CA ARG A 273 4.01 -4.05 19.41
C ARG A 273 5.51 -3.87 19.17
N GLU A 274 5.87 -2.88 18.38
CA GLU A 274 7.26 -2.56 18.06
C GLU A 274 7.50 -1.10 18.47
N LEU A 275 8.45 -0.94 19.37
CA LEU A 275 8.95 0.36 19.80
C LEU A 275 10.34 0.53 19.17
N THR A 276 10.49 1.52 18.31
CA THR A 276 11.76 1.86 17.66
C THR A 276 12.46 2.98 18.38
#